data_71dbaf722e5c6c40f012eeb3da3685ee
#
_entry.id   71dbaf722e5c6c40f012eeb3da3685ee
#
_cell.length_a   1.000
_cell.length_b   1.000
_cell.length_c   1.000
_cell.angle_alpha   90.00
_cell.angle_beta   90.00
_cell.angle_gamma   90.00
#
_symmetry.space_group_name_H-M   'P 1'
#
loop_
_entity.id
_entity.type
_entity.pdbx_description
1 polymer ?
#
loop_
_entity_poly.entity_id
_entity_poly.type
_entity_poly.pdbx_seq_one_letter_code
_entity_poly.pdbx_strand_id
1 'polypeptide(L)'
;MITENYLKVHKMGLGEERITPVFPKVLFFLEEGVNMNPGDPNYDLKRLALECSAERIYPDFVSVPLNRKVTGSTDGKVTSMGCRSFLSKYNDLETGEEKYLGRFNLGVVSLNLPMIAAKAKTEGVDFFAVLDEYLDLAYEAHLVRVNRLKGTKAGQNPIMWCEGALARLDPEESIDKLFYDGYASISIGYIGVYETCQILGREGDKALALGILQHMRDSCERYKKESRLAFSLYGTPSESLCYKAATCLDREYPEVLKHEHEYLTNSFHQPVWINSSPFDKWEYEEGFAMISSGGNIGYVETPNLKNNLDALEALVDFGYKHIMYFGINQPVDKCLKCGFSGEFSATAKGFCCPACGCHDEQYISVIRRVSGYLSSPNSRPYNTGKQAEVIERVKHVGNVDCCPLSK
;
A
#
# COMPACT_ATOMS: atom_id res chain seq x y z
N MET A 1 14.38 7.09 23.81
CA MET A 1 14.02 8.53 24.05
C MET A 1 13.29 9.18 22.88
N ILE A 2 13.86 9.32 21.66
CA ILE A 2 13.16 10.00 20.53
C ILE A 2 11.92 9.23 20.11
N THR A 3 12.04 7.96 19.76
CA THR A 3 10.92 7.09 19.34
C THR A 3 9.83 7.02 20.40
N GLU A 4 10.20 6.84 21.64
CA GLU A 4 9.28 6.78 22.76
C GLU A 4 8.45 8.07 22.91
N ASN A 5 9.13 9.23 22.93
CA ASN A 5 8.44 10.53 23.04
C ASN A 5 7.55 10.80 21.82
N TYR A 6 8.00 10.43 20.63
CA TYR A 6 7.20 10.56 19.43
C TYR A 6 5.91 9.73 19.52
N LEU A 7 6.00 8.46 19.88
CA LEU A 7 4.83 7.58 20.05
C LEU A 7 3.89 8.09 21.13
N LYS A 8 4.41 8.57 22.26
CA LYS A 8 3.60 9.17 23.34
C LYS A 8 2.83 10.40 22.85
N VAL A 9 3.47 11.31 22.15
CA VAL A 9 2.84 12.53 21.61
C VAL A 9 1.82 12.16 20.53
N HIS A 10 2.17 11.24 19.62
CA HIS A 10 1.25 10.80 18.58
C HIS A 10 0.00 10.13 19.17
N LYS A 11 0.16 9.27 20.18
CA LYS A 11 -0.93 8.64 20.92
C LYS A 11 -1.88 9.65 21.57
N MET A 12 -1.35 10.76 22.08
CA MET A 12 -2.18 11.82 22.67
C MET A 12 -3.15 12.45 21.66
N GLY A 13 -2.77 12.50 20.38
CA GLY A 13 -3.52 13.18 19.34
C GLY A 13 -3.29 14.69 19.31
N LEU A 14 -3.88 15.37 18.32
CA LEU A 14 -3.66 16.79 18.03
C LEU A 14 -4.72 17.67 18.70
N GLY A 15 -4.27 18.78 19.24
CA GLY A 15 -5.13 19.84 19.81
C GLY A 15 -5.88 19.42 21.07
N GLU A 16 -6.75 20.28 21.54
CA GLU A 16 -7.62 20.02 22.71
C GLU A 16 -8.58 18.86 22.45
N GLU A 17 -9.04 18.74 21.20
CA GLU A 17 -9.94 17.70 20.73
C GLU A 17 -9.26 16.34 20.55
N ARG A 18 -7.94 16.25 20.68
CA ARG A 18 -7.17 15.02 20.56
C ARG A 18 -7.51 14.22 19.30
N ILE A 19 -7.52 14.93 18.16
CA ILE A 19 -7.81 14.33 16.84
C ILE A 19 -6.65 13.45 16.40
N THR A 20 -6.95 12.35 15.71
CA THR A 20 -5.93 11.46 15.15
C THR A 20 -5.12 12.18 14.07
N PRO A 21 -3.78 12.30 14.18
CA PRO A 21 -2.94 12.91 13.16
C PRO A 21 -2.89 12.01 11.92
N VAL A 22 -3.21 12.59 10.76
CA VAL A 22 -3.12 11.91 9.46
C VAL A 22 -1.68 11.89 8.94
N PHE A 23 -0.91 12.94 9.22
CA PHE A 23 0.50 13.10 8.88
C PHE A 23 1.31 13.56 10.10
N PRO A 24 2.62 13.24 10.13
CA PRO A 24 3.36 12.39 9.20
C PRO A 24 2.96 10.92 9.32
N LYS A 25 3.16 10.15 8.24
CA LYS A 25 3.04 8.69 8.28
C LYS A 25 4.11 8.10 9.19
N VAL A 26 3.72 7.20 10.07
CA VAL A 26 4.59 6.59 11.08
C VAL A 26 4.80 5.13 10.75
N LEU A 27 6.04 4.70 10.66
CA LEU A 27 6.45 3.31 10.46
C LEU A 27 7.26 2.84 11.66
N PHE A 28 6.91 1.68 12.20
CA PHE A 28 7.63 1.04 13.28
C PHE A 28 8.30 -0.25 12.77
N PHE A 29 9.62 -0.28 12.81
CA PHE A 29 10.40 -1.42 12.35
C PHE A 29 10.51 -2.46 13.45
N LEU A 30 10.20 -3.72 13.11
CA LEU A 30 10.25 -4.86 14.00
C LEU A 30 11.44 -5.74 13.66
N GLU A 31 12.25 -6.08 14.67
CA GLU A 31 13.44 -6.92 14.53
C GLU A 31 13.68 -7.75 15.80
N GLU A 32 13.91 -9.05 15.63
CA GLU A 32 14.28 -9.95 16.72
C GLU A 32 15.62 -9.54 17.37
N GLY A 33 15.71 -9.64 18.68
CA GLY A 33 16.86 -9.17 19.44
C GLY A 33 16.90 -7.65 19.65
N VAL A 34 15.97 -6.90 19.05
CA VAL A 34 15.86 -5.46 19.21
C VAL A 34 14.58 -5.06 19.95
N ASN A 35 13.43 -5.45 19.43
CA ASN A 35 12.14 -5.00 19.96
C ASN A 35 10.95 -5.95 19.70
N MET A 36 11.22 -7.14 19.10
CA MET A 36 10.14 -8.03 18.68
C MET A 36 9.60 -8.88 19.83
N ASN A 37 10.46 -9.47 20.63
CA ASN A 37 10.10 -10.46 21.64
C ASN A 37 10.19 -9.94 23.08
N PRO A 38 9.39 -10.47 24.03
CA PRO A 38 9.58 -10.20 25.44
C PRO A 38 11.05 -10.51 25.84
N GLY A 39 11.71 -9.54 26.47
CA GLY A 39 13.14 -9.63 26.82
C GLY A 39 14.08 -8.94 25.86
N ASP A 40 13.64 -8.55 24.65
CA ASP A 40 14.41 -7.67 23.79
C ASP A 40 14.59 -6.28 24.42
N PRO A 41 15.73 -5.59 24.19
CA PRO A 41 16.04 -4.32 24.87
C PRO A 41 15.00 -3.20 24.72
N ASN A 42 14.22 -3.19 23.65
CA ASN A 42 13.21 -2.16 23.36
C ASN A 42 11.82 -2.79 23.13
N TYR A 43 11.53 -3.92 23.74
CA TYR A 43 10.20 -4.52 23.65
C TYR A 43 9.08 -3.61 24.20
N ASP A 44 9.38 -2.80 25.20
CA ASP A 44 8.49 -1.78 25.74
C ASP A 44 8.04 -0.76 24.68
N LEU A 45 8.92 -0.42 23.73
CA LEU A 45 8.55 0.44 22.60
C LEU A 45 7.59 -0.23 21.62
N LYS A 46 7.70 -1.56 21.40
CA LYS A 46 6.69 -2.31 20.65
C LYS A 46 5.33 -2.23 21.34
N ARG A 47 5.28 -2.46 22.66
CA ARG A 47 4.02 -2.35 23.43
C ARG A 47 3.42 -0.94 23.30
N LEU A 48 4.23 0.10 23.43
CA LEU A 48 3.78 1.49 23.23
C LEU A 48 3.30 1.75 21.78
N ALA A 49 3.96 1.16 20.78
CA ALA A 49 3.53 1.26 19.39
C ALA A 49 2.18 0.58 19.14
N LEU A 50 1.93 -0.58 19.78
CA LEU A 50 0.63 -1.25 19.74
C LEU A 50 -0.48 -0.39 20.37
N GLU A 51 -0.24 0.18 21.53
CA GLU A 51 -1.18 1.11 22.19
C GLU A 51 -1.48 2.33 21.29
N CYS A 52 -0.44 2.89 20.69
CA CYS A 52 -0.58 4.01 19.76
C CYS A 52 -1.39 3.63 18.53
N SER A 53 -1.11 2.47 17.91
CA SER A 53 -1.84 1.95 16.77
C SER A 53 -3.32 1.70 17.08
N ALA A 54 -3.62 1.14 18.25
CA ALA A 54 -5.00 0.90 18.69
C ALA A 54 -5.82 2.20 18.90
N GLU A 55 -5.15 3.31 19.23
CA GLU A 55 -5.81 4.61 19.42
C GLU A 55 -5.79 5.52 18.20
N ARG A 56 -4.82 5.32 17.26
CA ARG A 56 -4.54 6.26 16.16
C ARG A 56 -4.36 5.61 14.80
N ILE A 57 -4.51 4.29 14.68
CA ILE A 57 -4.21 3.47 13.48
C ILE A 57 -2.71 3.41 13.18
N TYR A 58 -1.96 4.51 13.31
CA TYR A 58 -0.50 4.52 13.22
C TYR A 58 0.16 4.22 14.58
N PRO A 59 1.37 3.62 14.58
CA PRO A 59 2.21 3.30 13.42
C PRO A 59 1.72 2.09 12.62
N ASP A 60 2.10 2.05 11.33
CA ASP A 60 2.18 0.82 10.56
C ASP A 60 3.50 0.10 10.90
N PHE A 61 3.58 -1.19 10.57
CA PHE A 61 4.71 -2.04 10.95
C PHE A 61 5.50 -2.52 9.74
N VAL A 62 6.81 -2.65 9.92
CA VAL A 62 7.74 -3.18 8.91
C VAL A 62 8.56 -4.31 9.51
N SER A 63 8.49 -5.48 8.89
CA SER A 63 9.33 -6.63 9.21
C SER A 63 10.72 -6.45 8.62
N VAL A 64 11.74 -6.24 9.46
CA VAL A 64 13.13 -6.06 9.02
C VAL A 64 13.66 -7.27 8.24
N PRO A 65 13.48 -8.54 8.67
CA PRO A 65 13.95 -9.69 7.90
C PRO A 65 13.29 -9.83 6.54
N LEU A 66 11.98 -9.57 6.43
CA LEU A 66 11.30 -9.59 5.14
C LEU A 66 11.70 -8.40 4.28
N ASN A 67 11.95 -7.23 4.87
CA ASN A 67 12.45 -6.07 4.15
C ASN A 67 13.81 -6.35 3.51
N ARG A 68 14.75 -6.99 4.23
CA ARG A 68 16.01 -7.46 3.64
C ARG A 68 15.79 -8.38 2.43
N LYS A 69 14.88 -9.35 2.58
CA LYS A 69 14.59 -10.34 1.53
C LYS A 69 13.96 -9.71 0.28
N VAL A 70 13.01 -8.79 0.43
CA VAL A 70 12.27 -8.19 -0.69
C VAL A 70 13.08 -7.11 -1.41
N THR A 71 13.73 -6.22 -0.65
CA THR A 71 14.44 -5.07 -1.21
C THR A 71 15.89 -5.37 -1.58
N GLY A 72 16.47 -6.45 -1.05
CA GLY A 72 17.89 -6.78 -1.18
C GLY A 72 18.80 -5.88 -0.33
N SER A 73 18.25 -5.04 0.55
CA SER A 73 18.99 -4.20 1.48
C SER A 73 19.73 -5.01 2.51
N THR A 74 20.93 -4.59 2.90
CA THR A 74 21.75 -5.28 3.90
C THR A 74 21.19 -5.12 5.31
N ASP A 75 20.72 -3.93 5.67
CA ASP A 75 20.19 -3.66 7.00
C ASP A 75 18.67 -3.85 7.13
N GLY A 76 17.94 -3.97 6.01
CA GLY A 76 16.49 -4.20 6.00
C GLY A 76 15.65 -3.00 6.48
N LYS A 77 16.17 -1.79 6.33
CA LYS A 77 15.51 -0.57 6.82
C LYS A 77 15.06 0.36 5.68
N VAL A 78 14.74 -0.21 4.52
CA VAL A 78 14.16 0.57 3.42
C VAL A 78 12.74 0.97 3.79
N THR A 79 12.50 2.28 3.82
CA THR A 79 11.17 2.84 4.12
C THR A 79 10.33 2.96 2.87
N SER A 80 9.00 2.96 3.04
CA SER A 80 8.11 3.29 1.94
C SER A 80 8.18 4.79 1.63
N MET A 81 8.30 5.12 0.34
CA MET A 81 8.00 6.46 -0.15
C MET A 81 6.51 6.59 -0.40
N GLY A 82 5.93 7.69 0.04
CA GLY A 82 4.50 7.86 -0.10
C GLY A 82 3.70 6.73 0.55
N CYS A 83 2.72 6.18 -0.18
CA CYS A 83 1.81 5.15 0.35
C CYS A 83 2.52 3.83 0.64
N ARG A 84 3.22 3.28 -0.36
CA ARG A 84 3.76 1.91 -0.31
C ARG A 84 4.92 1.65 -1.28
N SER A 85 5.47 2.66 -1.95
CA SER A 85 6.56 2.48 -2.91
C SER A 85 7.89 2.29 -2.20
N PHE A 86 8.66 1.30 -2.62
CA PHE A 86 10.03 1.06 -2.13
C PHE A 86 11.05 1.39 -3.21
N LEU A 87 12.18 1.95 -2.78
CA LEU A 87 13.31 2.17 -3.67
C LEU A 87 14.07 0.86 -3.88
N SER A 88 14.57 0.66 -5.09
CA SER A 88 15.50 -0.43 -5.39
C SER A 88 16.80 -0.26 -4.61
N LYS A 89 17.53 -1.37 -4.41
CA LYS A 89 18.88 -1.30 -3.84
C LYS A 89 19.79 -0.43 -4.71
N TYR A 90 20.60 0.41 -4.08
CA TYR A 90 21.62 1.21 -4.73
C TYR A 90 22.86 1.28 -3.85
N ASN A 91 24.01 1.03 -4.47
CA ASN A 91 25.31 1.26 -3.85
C ASN A 91 25.92 2.51 -4.48
N ASP A 92 26.36 3.43 -3.63
CA ASP A 92 27.03 4.65 -4.06
C ASP A 92 28.27 4.30 -4.90
N LEU A 93 28.41 4.95 -6.05
CA LEU A 93 29.49 4.63 -7.01
C LEU A 93 30.88 5.03 -6.53
N GLU A 94 30.97 5.98 -5.59
CA GLU A 94 32.25 6.48 -5.06
C GLU A 94 32.69 5.69 -3.83
N THR A 95 31.74 5.41 -2.91
CA THR A 95 32.05 4.74 -1.64
C THR A 95 31.81 3.23 -1.67
N GLY A 96 30.99 2.73 -2.61
CA GLY A 96 30.54 1.34 -2.66
C GLY A 96 29.51 0.97 -1.60
N GLU A 97 29.16 1.87 -0.70
CA GLU A 97 28.20 1.64 0.39
C GLU A 97 26.76 1.76 -0.07
N GLU A 98 25.84 1.03 0.61
CA GLU A 98 24.41 1.18 0.37
C GLU A 98 23.94 2.58 0.76
N LYS A 99 23.27 3.26 -0.17
CA LYS A 99 22.72 4.59 0.03
C LYS A 99 21.19 4.55 0.10
N TYR A 100 20.64 5.03 1.20
CA TYR A 100 19.20 5.07 1.45
C TYR A 100 18.59 6.46 1.31
N LEU A 101 19.38 7.51 1.52
CA LEU A 101 18.93 8.91 1.50
C LEU A 101 19.17 9.56 0.14
N GLY A 102 18.39 10.58 -0.16
CA GLY A 102 18.56 11.41 -1.35
C GLY A 102 18.20 10.69 -2.66
N ARG A 103 17.28 9.73 -2.62
CA ARG A 103 16.88 8.91 -3.77
C ARG A 103 15.40 9.12 -4.09
N PHE A 104 14.94 8.67 -5.26
CA PHE A 104 13.59 8.95 -5.73
C PHE A 104 13.04 7.87 -6.66
N ASN A 105 11.72 7.92 -6.91
CA ASN A 105 11.05 7.12 -7.94
C ASN A 105 10.72 8.00 -9.14
N LEU A 106 11.14 7.57 -10.34
CA LEU A 106 10.87 8.27 -11.60
C LEU A 106 9.41 8.19 -12.04
N GLY A 107 8.69 7.21 -11.54
CA GLY A 107 7.27 7.07 -11.77
C GLY A 107 6.80 5.64 -11.95
N VAL A 108 5.48 5.51 -12.12
CA VAL A 108 4.78 4.24 -12.28
C VAL A 108 3.94 4.28 -13.55
N VAL A 109 3.90 3.15 -14.27
CA VAL A 109 2.88 2.82 -15.27
C VAL A 109 2.14 1.61 -14.76
N SER A 110 0.81 1.73 -14.55
CA SER A 110 0.00 0.64 -13.99
C SER A 110 -0.84 -0.02 -15.07
N LEU A 111 -0.78 -1.35 -15.14
CA LEU A 111 -1.58 -2.17 -16.04
C LEU A 111 -2.94 -2.51 -15.42
N ASN A 112 -3.99 -2.39 -16.21
CA ASN A 112 -5.31 -2.91 -15.91
C ASN A 112 -5.36 -4.38 -16.37
N LEU A 113 -4.96 -5.31 -15.50
CA LEU A 113 -4.88 -6.73 -15.85
C LEU A 113 -6.21 -7.33 -16.30
N PRO A 114 -7.38 -7.00 -15.70
CA PRO A 114 -8.69 -7.41 -16.21
C PRO A 114 -8.95 -7.02 -17.65
N MET A 115 -8.53 -5.81 -18.09
CA MET A 115 -8.65 -5.40 -19.49
C MET A 115 -7.82 -6.28 -20.43
N ILE A 116 -6.60 -6.63 -20.01
CA ILE A 116 -5.69 -7.51 -20.77
C ILE A 116 -6.31 -8.91 -20.88
N ALA A 117 -6.85 -9.44 -19.77
CA ALA A 117 -7.53 -10.73 -19.77
C ALA A 117 -8.80 -10.73 -20.64
N ALA A 118 -9.57 -9.64 -20.58
CA ALA A 118 -10.77 -9.47 -21.41
C ALA A 118 -10.43 -9.43 -22.91
N LYS A 119 -9.39 -8.69 -23.29
CA LYS A 119 -8.87 -8.67 -24.66
C LYS A 119 -8.46 -10.06 -25.12
N ALA A 120 -7.62 -10.75 -24.35
CA ALA A 120 -7.14 -12.09 -24.68
C ALA A 120 -8.30 -13.08 -24.89
N LYS A 121 -9.28 -13.06 -23.97
CA LYS A 121 -10.46 -13.92 -24.03
C LYS A 121 -11.34 -13.62 -25.26
N THR A 122 -11.56 -12.34 -25.56
CA THR A 122 -12.41 -11.90 -26.67
C THR A 122 -11.76 -12.22 -28.04
N GLU A 123 -10.45 -12.03 -28.15
CA GLU A 123 -9.70 -12.31 -29.37
C GLU A 123 -9.31 -13.79 -29.51
N GLY A 124 -9.50 -14.60 -28.47
CA GLY A 124 -9.15 -16.03 -28.47
C GLY A 124 -7.64 -16.30 -28.55
N VAL A 125 -6.85 -15.39 -27.95
CA VAL A 125 -5.38 -15.47 -27.94
C VAL A 125 -4.86 -15.76 -26.53
N ASP A 126 -3.59 -16.17 -26.44
CA ASP A 126 -2.97 -16.44 -25.14
C ASP A 126 -2.86 -15.18 -24.28
N PHE A 127 -3.26 -15.28 -23.04
CA PHE A 127 -3.22 -14.17 -22.07
C PHE A 127 -1.80 -13.62 -21.86
N PHE A 128 -0.81 -14.51 -21.74
CA PHE A 128 0.57 -14.08 -21.50
C PHE A 128 1.18 -13.37 -22.71
N ALA A 129 0.80 -13.77 -23.92
CA ALA A 129 1.24 -13.05 -25.12
C ALA A 129 0.67 -11.62 -25.15
N VAL A 130 -0.60 -11.41 -24.79
CA VAL A 130 -1.18 -10.07 -24.69
C VAL A 130 -0.57 -9.29 -23.52
N LEU A 131 -0.30 -9.95 -22.40
CA LEU A 131 0.37 -9.32 -21.26
C LEU A 131 1.77 -8.81 -21.63
N ASP A 132 2.55 -9.57 -22.40
CA ASP A 132 3.87 -9.15 -22.88
C ASP A 132 3.80 -7.91 -23.77
N GLU A 133 2.82 -7.81 -24.68
CA GLU A 133 2.60 -6.59 -25.47
C GLU A 133 2.41 -5.35 -24.59
N TYR A 134 1.58 -5.46 -23.53
CA TYR A 134 1.32 -4.33 -22.62
C TYR A 134 2.49 -4.04 -21.67
N LEU A 135 3.28 -5.04 -21.31
CA LEU A 135 4.52 -4.86 -20.55
C LEU A 135 5.55 -4.10 -21.37
N ASP A 136 5.73 -4.45 -22.64
CA ASP A 136 6.65 -3.76 -23.56
C ASP A 136 6.18 -2.31 -23.80
N LEU A 137 4.87 -2.06 -23.97
CA LEU A 137 4.31 -0.70 -24.05
C LEU A 137 4.57 0.11 -22.76
N ALA A 138 4.46 -0.51 -21.58
CA ALA A 138 4.78 0.16 -20.33
C ALA A 138 6.28 0.48 -20.21
N TYR A 139 7.14 -0.41 -20.67
CA TYR A 139 8.57 -0.18 -20.78
C TYR A 139 8.90 1.00 -21.70
N GLU A 140 8.33 1.03 -22.91
CA GLU A 140 8.50 2.14 -23.85
C GLU A 140 8.01 3.48 -23.27
N ALA A 141 6.86 3.49 -22.59
CA ALA A 141 6.34 4.68 -21.93
C ALA A 141 7.32 5.24 -20.88
N HIS A 142 8.00 4.35 -20.15
CA HIS A 142 9.06 4.75 -19.23
C HIS A 142 10.30 5.28 -19.94
N LEU A 143 10.71 4.68 -21.05
CA LEU A 143 11.83 5.20 -21.85
C LEU A 143 11.53 6.60 -22.40
N VAL A 144 10.30 6.85 -22.86
CA VAL A 144 9.86 8.19 -23.30
C VAL A 144 9.98 9.19 -22.13
N ARG A 145 9.54 8.81 -20.91
CA ARG A 145 9.68 9.66 -19.72
C ARG A 145 11.13 10.00 -19.41
N VAL A 146 12.00 8.99 -19.39
CA VAL A 146 13.44 9.19 -19.12
C VAL A 146 14.07 10.06 -20.20
N ASN A 147 13.80 9.79 -21.47
CA ASN A 147 14.33 10.57 -22.60
C ASN A 147 13.88 12.04 -22.55
N ARG A 148 12.69 12.31 -22.07
CA ARG A 148 12.16 13.67 -21.88
C ARG A 148 12.90 14.45 -20.79
N LEU A 149 13.45 13.76 -19.79
CA LEU A 149 14.20 14.35 -18.68
C LEU A 149 15.69 14.48 -18.95
N LYS A 150 16.21 13.77 -19.97
CA LYS A 150 17.65 13.84 -20.31
C LYS A 150 18.07 15.25 -20.66
N GLY A 151 19.27 15.63 -20.19
CA GLY A 151 19.84 16.95 -20.38
C GLY A 151 19.26 18.03 -19.43
N THR A 152 18.31 17.69 -18.55
CA THR A 152 17.81 18.62 -17.54
C THR A 152 18.93 19.05 -16.62
N LYS A 153 19.13 20.36 -16.48
CA LYS A 153 20.14 20.95 -15.59
C LYS A 153 19.65 20.92 -14.13
N ALA A 154 20.54 20.60 -13.19
CA ALA A 154 20.23 20.56 -11.78
C ALA A 154 19.69 21.89 -11.26
N GLY A 155 20.22 23.02 -11.77
CA GLY A 155 19.77 24.36 -11.45
C GLY A 155 18.30 24.68 -11.79
N GLN A 156 17.61 23.85 -12.59
CA GLN A 156 16.19 24.03 -12.86
C GLN A 156 15.32 23.73 -11.61
N ASN A 157 15.80 22.92 -10.69
CA ASN A 157 15.19 22.71 -9.39
C ASN A 157 16.28 22.54 -8.33
N PRO A 158 16.89 23.65 -7.88
CA PRO A 158 18.06 23.60 -7.00
C PRO A 158 17.79 22.92 -5.66
N ILE A 159 16.61 23.08 -5.08
CA ILE A 159 16.27 22.43 -3.80
C ILE A 159 16.39 20.90 -3.94
N MET A 160 15.89 20.32 -5.04
CA MET A 160 15.94 18.88 -5.26
C MET A 160 17.35 18.40 -5.62
N TRP A 161 18.04 19.10 -6.52
CA TRP A 161 19.19 18.55 -7.18
C TRP A 161 20.53 19.11 -6.73
N CYS A 162 20.55 20.34 -6.17
CA CYS A 162 21.79 21.00 -5.74
C CYS A 162 21.94 21.05 -4.22
N GLU A 163 20.84 21.27 -3.47
CA GLU A 163 20.90 21.56 -2.04
C GLU A 163 20.69 20.32 -1.15
N GLY A 164 20.53 19.15 -1.74
CA GLY A 164 20.61 17.86 -1.05
C GLY A 164 19.29 17.21 -0.67
N ALA A 165 18.14 17.70 -1.17
CA ALA A 165 16.90 16.95 -0.99
C ALA A 165 16.98 15.57 -1.67
N LEU A 166 17.47 15.50 -2.92
CA LEU A 166 17.68 14.26 -3.66
C LEU A 166 19.15 14.07 -4.09
N ALA A 167 19.87 15.14 -4.40
CA ALA A 167 21.27 15.10 -4.80
C ALA A 167 22.00 16.39 -4.41
N ARG A 168 23.31 16.45 -4.65
CA ARG A 168 24.16 17.63 -4.50
C ARG A 168 25.00 17.81 -5.76
N LEU A 169 24.33 18.23 -6.84
CA LEU A 169 24.94 18.46 -8.15
C LEU A 169 25.29 19.94 -8.31
N ASP A 170 26.24 20.23 -9.21
CA ASP A 170 26.46 21.58 -9.70
C ASP A 170 25.19 22.05 -10.47
N PRO A 171 24.77 23.33 -10.37
CA PRO A 171 23.62 23.84 -11.11
C PRO A 171 23.66 23.62 -12.63
N GLU A 172 24.85 23.61 -13.23
CA GLU A 172 25.05 23.37 -14.67
C GLU A 172 25.18 21.88 -15.03
N GLU A 173 25.29 21.01 -14.04
CA GLU A 173 25.38 19.57 -14.24
C GLU A 173 24.03 18.98 -14.67
N SER A 174 24.06 17.97 -15.55
CA SER A 174 22.84 17.19 -15.91
C SER A 174 22.48 16.19 -14.81
N ILE A 175 21.16 16.01 -14.60
CA ILE A 175 20.63 15.00 -13.66
C ILE A 175 20.68 13.58 -14.23
N ASP A 176 21.14 13.36 -15.46
CA ASP A 176 21.04 12.09 -16.18
C ASP A 176 21.65 10.91 -15.44
N LYS A 177 22.78 11.14 -14.74
CA LYS A 177 23.46 10.08 -13.97
C LYS A 177 22.60 9.53 -12.82
N LEU A 178 21.59 10.28 -12.36
CA LEU A 178 20.70 9.87 -11.29
C LEU A 178 19.57 8.91 -11.73
N PHE A 179 19.43 8.67 -13.03
CA PHE A 179 18.37 7.77 -13.53
C PHE A 179 18.75 6.30 -13.45
N TYR A 180 20.04 5.98 -13.45
CA TYR A 180 20.56 4.64 -13.71
C TYR A 180 21.07 3.94 -12.45
N ASP A 181 21.32 2.64 -12.62
CA ASP A 181 22.01 1.75 -11.67
C ASP A 181 21.34 1.65 -10.29
N GLY A 182 20.08 2.04 -10.19
CA GLY A 182 19.30 1.94 -8.96
C GLY A 182 19.21 3.23 -8.14
N TYR A 183 19.87 4.32 -8.53
CA TYR A 183 19.72 5.60 -7.81
C TYR A 183 18.26 6.08 -7.84
N ALA A 184 17.65 6.11 -9.02
CA ALA A 184 16.21 6.23 -9.16
C ALA A 184 15.58 4.85 -9.38
N SER A 185 14.42 4.62 -8.79
CA SER A 185 13.57 3.47 -9.09
C SER A 185 12.54 3.83 -10.16
N ILE A 186 12.07 2.84 -10.88
CA ILE A 186 10.97 2.96 -11.84
C ILE A 186 10.08 1.73 -11.69
N SER A 187 8.78 1.86 -11.86
CA SER A 187 7.87 0.77 -11.50
C SER A 187 6.83 0.49 -12.57
N ILE A 188 6.60 -0.80 -12.84
CA ILE A 188 5.41 -1.27 -13.54
C ILE A 188 4.44 -1.75 -12.46
N GLY A 189 3.27 -1.10 -12.40
CA GLY A 189 2.21 -1.42 -11.46
C GLY A 189 1.13 -2.30 -12.07
N TYR A 190 0.23 -2.80 -11.23
CA TYR A 190 -0.91 -3.60 -11.64
C TYR A 190 -2.10 -3.43 -10.70
N ILE A 191 -3.30 -3.71 -11.22
CA ILE A 191 -4.56 -3.76 -10.48
C ILE A 191 -5.40 -4.94 -10.95
N GLY A 192 -6.33 -5.42 -10.11
CA GLY A 192 -7.37 -6.35 -10.48
C GLY A 192 -6.89 -7.80 -10.72
N VAL A 193 -5.95 -8.30 -9.92
CA VAL A 193 -5.48 -9.69 -10.05
C VAL A 193 -6.62 -10.68 -9.84
N TYR A 194 -7.52 -10.42 -8.90
CA TYR A 194 -8.67 -11.27 -8.61
C TYR A 194 -9.60 -11.40 -9.83
N GLU A 195 -10.03 -10.28 -10.38
CA GLU A 195 -10.90 -10.23 -11.56
C GLU A 195 -10.22 -10.78 -12.81
N THR A 196 -8.90 -10.64 -12.91
CA THR A 196 -8.12 -11.27 -13.99
C THR A 196 -8.29 -12.79 -13.97
N CYS A 197 -8.09 -13.41 -12.81
CA CYS A 197 -8.30 -14.85 -12.66
C CYS A 197 -9.76 -15.26 -12.93
N GLN A 198 -10.72 -14.45 -12.51
CA GLN A 198 -12.15 -14.67 -12.75
C GLN A 198 -12.48 -14.64 -14.25
N ILE A 199 -11.98 -13.65 -15.00
CA ILE A 199 -12.16 -13.53 -16.46
C ILE A 199 -11.55 -14.74 -17.20
N LEU A 200 -10.40 -15.24 -16.72
CA LEU A 200 -9.74 -16.42 -17.26
C LEU A 200 -10.42 -17.75 -16.83
N GLY A 201 -11.55 -17.69 -16.10
CA GLY A 201 -12.28 -18.88 -15.63
C GLY A 201 -11.58 -19.63 -14.49
N ARG A 202 -10.70 -18.96 -13.76
CA ARG A 202 -9.86 -19.50 -12.69
C ARG A 202 -9.98 -18.65 -11.41
N GLU A 203 -11.21 -18.28 -11.05
CA GLU A 203 -11.49 -17.49 -9.85
C GLU A 203 -10.87 -18.12 -8.59
N GLY A 204 -10.19 -17.30 -7.78
CA GLY A 204 -9.52 -17.75 -6.56
C GLY A 204 -8.25 -18.58 -6.75
N ASP A 205 -7.82 -18.82 -7.99
CA ASP A 205 -6.60 -19.58 -8.28
C ASP A 205 -5.33 -18.78 -7.92
N LYS A 206 -4.86 -18.99 -6.70
CA LYS A 206 -3.63 -18.36 -6.19
C LYS A 206 -2.39 -18.71 -7.02
N ALA A 207 -2.31 -19.92 -7.56
CA ALA A 207 -1.16 -20.35 -8.35
C ALA A 207 -1.08 -19.60 -9.69
N LEU A 208 -2.22 -19.43 -10.38
CA LEU A 208 -2.30 -18.61 -11.58
C LEU A 208 -1.96 -17.14 -11.27
N ALA A 209 -2.54 -16.57 -10.22
CA ALA A 209 -2.29 -15.20 -9.81
C ALA A 209 -0.80 -14.95 -9.50
N LEU A 210 -0.15 -15.85 -8.77
CA LEU A 210 1.29 -15.81 -8.50
C LEU A 210 2.10 -15.94 -9.79
N GLY A 211 1.70 -16.82 -10.71
CA GLY A 211 2.34 -16.99 -12.02
C GLY A 211 2.30 -15.72 -12.86
N ILE A 212 1.17 -15.02 -12.88
CA ILE A 212 1.00 -13.73 -13.57
C ILE A 212 1.98 -12.68 -13.00
N LEU A 213 2.01 -12.52 -11.68
CA LEU A 213 2.88 -11.53 -11.06
C LEU A 213 4.37 -11.90 -11.17
N GLN A 214 4.70 -13.19 -11.13
CA GLN A 214 6.07 -13.63 -11.35
C GLN A 214 6.53 -13.33 -12.78
N HIS A 215 5.70 -13.57 -13.78
CA HIS A 215 5.97 -13.22 -15.17
C HIS A 215 6.23 -11.72 -15.36
N MET A 216 5.40 -10.88 -14.73
CA MET A 216 5.59 -9.42 -14.74
C MET A 216 6.90 -9.01 -14.05
N ARG A 217 7.26 -9.65 -12.94
CA ARG A 217 8.53 -9.41 -12.24
C ARG A 217 9.72 -9.79 -13.11
N ASP A 218 9.67 -10.94 -13.77
CA ASP A 218 10.74 -11.43 -14.65
C ASP A 218 10.94 -10.45 -15.83
N SER A 219 9.86 -9.89 -16.37
CA SER A 219 9.92 -8.82 -17.37
C SER A 219 10.56 -7.54 -16.82
N CYS A 220 10.27 -7.13 -15.60
CA CYS A 220 10.96 -6.00 -14.95
C CYS A 220 12.47 -6.26 -14.82
N GLU A 221 12.90 -7.48 -14.48
CA GLU A 221 14.33 -7.83 -14.38
C GLU A 221 14.99 -7.86 -15.77
N ARG A 222 14.28 -8.26 -16.82
CA ARG A 222 14.74 -8.16 -18.23
C ARG A 222 14.96 -6.69 -18.60
N TYR A 223 13.98 -5.81 -18.43
CA TYR A 223 14.06 -4.39 -18.75
C TYR A 223 15.17 -3.67 -17.98
N LYS A 224 15.37 -4.04 -16.72
CA LYS A 224 16.47 -3.53 -15.91
C LYS A 224 17.84 -3.85 -16.50
N LYS A 225 18.04 -5.08 -16.99
CA LYS A 225 19.29 -5.49 -17.66
C LYS A 225 19.50 -4.76 -18.99
N GLU A 226 18.44 -4.57 -19.75
CA GLU A 226 18.50 -3.92 -21.07
C GLU A 226 18.77 -2.42 -20.98
N SER A 227 18.13 -1.73 -20.03
CA SER A 227 18.15 -0.26 -19.95
C SER A 227 19.03 0.31 -18.85
N ARG A 228 19.47 -0.49 -17.87
CA ARG A 228 20.10 -0.07 -16.61
C ARG A 228 19.18 0.77 -15.70
N LEU A 229 17.90 0.92 -16.06
CA LEU A 229 16.89 1.56 -15.21
C LEU A 229 16.39 0.54 -14.18
N ALA A 230 16.23 0.96 -12.93
CA ALA A 230 15.83 0.07 -11.84
C ALA A 230 14.33 -0.23 -11.85
N PHE A 231 13.89 -1.02 -12.85
CA PHE A 231 12.51 -1.50 -12.93
C PHE A 231 12.17 -2.42 -11.75
N SER A 232 10.96 -2.27 -11.24
CA SER A 232 10.41 -3.10 -10.17
C SER A 232 8.90 -3.29 -10.32
N LEU A 233 8.39 -4.43 -9.86
CA LEU A 233 6.95 -4.69 -9.86
C LEU A 233 6.28 -4.01 -8.66
N TYR A 234 5.17 -3.31 -8.89
CA TYR A 234 4.51 -2.46 -7.91
C TYR A 234 3.03 -2.82 -7.73
N GLY A 235 2.66 -3.20 -6.51
CA GLY A 235 1.26 -3.34 -6.12
C GLY A 235 0.61 -1.95 -6.05
N THR A 236 0.03 -1.48 -7.15
CA THR A 236 -0.49 -0.11 -7.28
C THR A 236 -1.50 0.21 -6.18
N PRO A 237 -1.40 1.35 -5.49
CA PRO A 237 -2.37 1.74 -4.46
C PRO A 237 -3.78 1.99 -4.98
N SER A 238 -3.96 2.11 -6.25
CA SER A 238 -5.17 2.18 -7.06
C SER A 238 -6.15 3.30 -6.69
N GLU A 239 -6.51 3.49 -5.44
CA GLU A 239 -7.44 4.53 -4.97
C GLU A 239 -8.68 4.67 -5.91
N SER A 240 -8.86 5.85 -6.51
CA SER A 240 -9.92 6.10 -7.51
C SER A 240 -9.70 5.38 -8.85
N LEU A 241 -8.51 4.82 -9.10
CA LEU A 241 -8.20 4.11 -10.33
C LEU A 241 -8.98 2.78 -10.45
N CYS A 242 -9.28 2.12 -9.32
CA CYS A 242 -10.10 0.88 -9.33
C CYS A 242 -11.47 1.10 -9.98
N TYR A 243 -12.13 2.21 -9.67
CA TYR A 243 -13.39 2.61 -10.31
C TYR A 243 -13.22 2.91 -11.80
N LYS A 244 -12.23 3.73 -12.14
CA LYS A 244 -11.96 4.07 -13.53
C LYS A 244 -11.63 2.83 -14.37
N ALA A 245 -10.85 1.92 -13.80
CA ALA A 245 -10.47 0.68 -14.46
C ALA A 245 -11.68 -0.25 -14.69
N ALA A 246 -12.59 -0.36 -13.72
CA ALA A 246 -13.86 -1.07 -13.88
C ALA A 246 -14.72 -0.44 -14.99
N THR A 247 -14.93 0.87 -14.94
CA THR A 247 -15.68 1.60 -15.97
C THR A 247 -15.11 1.44 -17.38
N CYS A 248 -13.77 1.39 -17.51
CA CYS A 248 -13.14 1.12 -18.81
C CYS A 248 -13.40 -0.32 -19.26
N LEU A 249 -13.29 -1.30 -18.35
CA LEU A 249 -13.57 -2.71 -18.65
C LEU A 249 -15.02 -2.90 -19.14
N ASP A 250 -16.00 -2.33 -18.44
CA ASP A 250 -17.42 -2.42 -18.79
C ASP A 250 -17.73 -1.78 -20.15
N ARG A 251 -17.08 -0.66 -20.43
CA ARG A 251 -17.30 0.04 -21.71
C ARG A 251 -16.75 -0.74 -22.90
N GLU A 252 -15.52 -1.30 -22.75
CA GLU A 252 -14.83 -1.97 -23.86
C GLU A 252 -15.23 -3.46 -24.00
N TYR A 253 -15.55 -4.11 -22.87
CA TYR A 253 -15.84 -5.55 -22.80
C TYR A 253 -17.04 -5.87 -21.90
N PRO A 254 -18.25 -5.35 -22.19
CA PRO A 254 -19.42 -5.42 -21.29
C PRO A 254 -19.91 -6.84 -20.99
N GLU A 255 -19.59 -7.82 -21.84
CA GLU A 255 -20.04 -9.20 -21.68
C GLU A 255 -19.00 -10.13 -21.02
N VAL A 256 -17.78 -9.63 -20.76
CA VAL A 256 -16.69 -10.50 -20.32
C VAL A 256 -16.73 -10.77 -18.82
N LEU A 257 -17.07 -9.76 -18.03
CA LEU A 257 -17.19 -9.85 -16.59
C LEU A 257 -18.47 -9.14 -16.14
N LYS A 258 -19.40 -9.91 -15.58
CA LYS A 258 -20.57 -9.35 -14.87
C LYS A 258 -20.19 -9.21 -13.40
N HIS A 259 -19.48 -8.17 -13.06
CA HIS A 259 -19.13 -7.89 -11.67
C HIS A 259 -20.27 -7.16 -10.96
N GLU A 260 -20.50 -7.53 -9.69
CA GLU A 260 -21.54 -6.93 -8.85
C GLU A 260 -21.10 -5.61 -8.21
N HIS A 261 -19.82 -5.23 -8.40
CA HIS A 261 -19.18 -4.11 -7.75
C HIS A 261 -18.76 -3.03 -8.76
N GLU A 262 -18.89 -1.77 -8.40
CA GLU A 262 -18.53 -0.62 -9.26
C GLU A 262 -17.01 -0.39 -9.38
N TYR A 263 -16.17 -1.28 -8.84
CA TYR A 263 -14.72 -1.13 -8.77
C TYR A 263 -14.01 -2.47 -8.90
N LEU A 264 -12.76 -2.44 -9.35
CA LEU A 264 -11.87 -3.60 -9.36
C LEU A 264 -11.07 -3.69 -8.06
N THR A 265 -10.64 -4.89 -7.73
CA THR A 265 -9.81 -5.14 -6.56
C THR A 265 -8.46 -4.42 -6.66
N ASN A 266 -8.04 -3.84 -5.55
CA ASN A 266 -6.77 -3.12 -5.44
C ASN A 266 -5.59 -4.11 -5.52
N SER A 267 -4.74 -3.93 -6.53
CA SER A 267 -3.53 -4.75 -6.75
C SER A 267 -3.77 -6.26 -6.63
N PHE A 268 -3.14 -6.93 -5.67
CA PHE A 268 -3.25 -8.37 -5.38
C PHE A 268 -4.15 -8.69 -4.18
N HIS A 269 -4.72 -7.68 -3.55
CA HIS A 269 -5.47 -7.88 -2.31
C HIS A 269 -6.66 -8.81 -2.51
N GLN A 270 -7.00 -9.52 -1.45
CA GLN A 270 -8.28 -10.19 -1.37
C GLN A 270 -9.39 -9.14 -1.46
N PRO A 271 -10.47 -9.40 -2.22
CA PRO A 271 -11.60 -8.48 -2.30
C PRO A 271 -12.15 -8.09 -0.92
N VAL A 272 -12.52 -6.82 -0.77
CA VAL A 272 -12.91 -6.24 0.54
C VAL A 272 -14.22 -6.80 1.10
N TRP A 273 -15.03 -7.44 0.28
CA TRP A 273 -16.29 -8.09 0.68
C TRP A 273 -16.13 -9.55 1.13
N ILE A 274 -14.94 -10.13 0.96
CA ILE A 274 -14.70 -11.51 1.40
C ILE A 274 -14.45 -11.55 2.90
N ASN A 275 -15.33 -12.28 3.61
CA ASN A 275 -15.15 -12.51 5.03
C ASN A 275 -14.11 -13.61 5.25
N SER A 276 -12.96 -13.22 5.74
CA SER A 276 -11.84 -14.11 6.12
C SER A 276 -11.27 -13.69 7.46
N SER A 277 -10.52 -14.58 8.12
CA SER A 277 -9.74 -14.15 9.26
C SER A 277 -8.56 -13.27 8.81
N PRO A 278 -8.02 -12.39 9.66
CA PRO A 278 -6.85 -11.60 9.30
C PRO A 278 -5.63 -12.49 9.00
N PHE A 279 -5.54 -13.65 9.60
CA PHE A 279 -4.50 -14.64 9.39
C PHE A 279 -4.60 -15.27 8.00
N ASP A 280 -5.78 -15.79 7.63
CA ASP A 280 -6.05 -16.38 6.30
C ASP A 280 -5.80 -15.36 5.19
N LYS A 281 -6.21 -14.10 5.41
CA LYS A 281 -5.96 -13.03 4.45
C LYS A 281 -4.47 -12.80 4.21
N TRP A 282 -3.67 -12.70 5.28
CA TRP A 282 -2.24 -12.48 5.13
C TRP A 282 -1.50 -13.70 4.59
N GLU A 283 -1.91 -14.93 4.93
CA GLU A 283 -1.39 -16.14 4.30
C GLU A 283 -1.71 -16.19 2.79
N TYR A 284 -2.89 -15.72 2.40
CA TYR A 284 -3.23 -15.58 0.99
C TYR A 284 -2.32 -14.54 0.30
N GLU A 285 -2.10 -13.38 0.92
CA GLU A 285 -1.39 -12.24 0.33
C GLU A 285 0.15 -12.35 0.39
N GLU A 286 0.72 -13.18 1.24
CA GLU A 286 2.16 -13.30 1.48
C GLU A 286 2.99 -13.45 0.19
N GLY A 287 2.63 -14.43 -0.66
CA GLY A 287 3.37 -14.71 -1.89
C GLY A 287 3.39 -13.52 -2.86
N PHE A 288 2.28 -12.83 -3.00
CA PHE A 288 2.14 -11.65 -3.85
C PHE A 288 2.96 -10.47 -3.32
N ALA A 289 2.93 -10.25 -1.99
CA ALA A 289 3.71 -9.22 -1.34
C ALA A 289 5.21 -9.40 -1.56
N MET A 290 5.69 -10.64 -1.51
CA MET A 290 7.11 -10.97 -1.74
C MET A 290 7.56 -10.76 -3.20
N ILE A 291 6.66 -10.93 -4.17
CA ILE A 291 6.96 -10.70 -5.59
C ILE A 291 7.00 -9.20 -5.91
N SER A 292 6.17 -8.39 -5.27
CA SER A 292 5.96 -6.96 -5.56
C SER A 292 7.03 -6.08 -4.90
N SER A 293 8.29 -6.22 -5.33
CA SER A 293 9.47 -5.56 -4.73
C SER A 293 9.49 -4.03 -4.86
N GLY A 294 8.77 -3.46 -5.84
CA GLY A 294 8.65 -2.01 -6.03
C GLY A 294 7.72 -1.33 -5.05
N GLY A 295 6.98 -2.09 -4.27
CA GLY A 295 6.14 -1.59 -3.20
C GLY A 295 4.79 -2.28 -3.10
N ASN A 296 4.40 -2.52 -1.87
CA ASN A 296 3.10 -3.04 -1.49
C ASN A 296 2.85 -2.74 0.00
N ILE A 297 1.64 -2.98 0.46
CA ILE A 297 1.26 -2.97 1.87
C ILE A 297 0.18 -4.02 2.08
N GLY A 298 0.34 -4.86 3.11
CA GLY A 298 -0.76 -5.69 3.60
C GLY A 298 -1.56 -4.95 4.67
N TYR A 299 -2.86 -5.10 4.69
CA TYR A 299 -3.68 -4.56 5.78
C TYR A 299 -4.88 -5.44 6.05
N VAL A 300 -5.32 -5.39 7.29
CA VAL A 300 -6.54 -6.06 7.76
C VAL A 300 -7.47 -5.05 8.42
N GLU A 301 -8.77 -5.30 8.29
CA GLU A 301 -9.82 -4.52 8.95
C GLU A 301 -10.23 -5.26 10.22
N THR A 302 -10.07 -4.64 11.40
CA THR A 302 -10.41 -5.25 12.68
C THR A 302 -11.39 -4.38 13.45
N PRO A 303 -12.14 -4.95 14.43
CA PRO A 303 -12.75 -4.15 15.48
C PRO A 303 -11.68 -3.34 16.22
N ASN A 304 -12.07 -2.34 16.98
CA ASN A 304 -11.13 -1.62 17.82
C ASN A 304 -10.56 -2.54 18.91
N LEU A 305 -9.24 -2.72 18.92
CA LEU A 305 -8.52 -3.62 19.83
C LEU A 305 -7.88 -2.88 21.02
N LYS A 306 -8.28 -1.64 21.30
CA LYS A 306 -7.74 -0.84 22.41
C LYS A 306 -7.81 -1.56 23.77
N ASN A 307 -8.86 -2.34 23.99
CA ASN A 307 -9.06 -3.11 25.23
C ASN A 307 -8.56 -4.56 25.14
N ASN A 308 -7.91 -4.93 24.03
CA ASN A 308 -7.35 -6.27 23.82
C ASN A 308 -6.00 -6.19 23.07
N LEU A 309 -5.02 -5.59 23.75
CA LEU A 309 -3.68 -5.39 23.14
C LEU A 309 -2.96 -6.71 22.88
N ASP A 310 -3.29 -7.79 23.58
CA ASP A 310 -2.66 -9.10 23.34
C ASP A 310 -3.14 -9.69 22.01
N ALA A 311 -4.41 -9.49 21.63
CA ALA A 311 -4.90 -9.84 20.31
C ALA A 311 -4.22 -8.99 19.20
N LEU A 312 -4.04 -7.69 19.46
CA LEU A 312 -3.34 -6.81 18.53
C LEU A 312 -1.87 -7.23 18.37
N GLU A 313 -1.21 -7.60 19.46
CA GLU A 313 0.16 -8.12 19.42
C GLU A 313 0.25 -9.42 18.63
N ALA A 314 -0.66 -10.38 18.86
CA ALA A 314 -0.72 -11.62 18.10
C ALA A 314 -0.87 -11.38 16.58
N LEU A 315 -1.68 -10.39 16.18
CA LEU A 315 -1.78 -9.97 14.77
C LEU A 315 -0.47 -9.38 14.25
N VAL A 316 0.19 -8.53 15.01
CA VAL A 316 1.48 -7.92 14.62
C VAL A 316 2.56 -8.99 14.54
N ASP A 317 2.59 -9.95 15.45
CA ASP A 317 3.55 -11.06 15.44
C ASP A 317 3.36 -11.99 14.25
N PHE A 318 2.11 -12.21 13.84
CA PHE A 318 1.81 -12.95 12.62
C PHE A 318 2.20 -12.15 11.38
N GLY A 319 1.79 -10.88 11.29
CA GLY A 319 2.15 -9.99 10.18
C GLY A 319 3.66 -9.88 9.99
N TYR A 320 4.44 -9.81 11.07
CA TYR A 320 5.90 -9.79 11.04
C TYR A 320 6.51 -10.97 10.28
N LYS A 321 5.89 -12.14 10.34
CA LYS A 321 6.39 -13.37 9.69
C LYS A 321 5.99 -13.46 8.21
N HIS A 322 4.87 -12.87 7.83
CA HIS A 322 4.23 -13.06 6.52
C HIS A 322 4.29 -11.86 5.59
N ILE A 323 4.22 -10.63 6.12
CA ILE A 323 4.08 -9.41 5.33
C ILE A 323 5.22 -8.43 5.67
N MET A 324 5.93 -7.98 4.66
CA MET A 324 7.06 -7.08 4.84
C MET A 324 6.64 -5.73 5.44
N TYR A 325 5.54 -5.16 4.94
CA TYR A 325 4.99 -3.88 5.37
C TYR A 325 3.49 -4.00 5.53
N PHE A 326 2.98 -3.73 6.72
CA PHE A 326 1.57 -3.94 7.02
C PHE A 326 1.01 -2.94 8.02
N GLY A 327 -0.31 -2.74 7.95
CA GLY A 327 -1.08 -1.92 8.86
C GLY A 327 -2.34 -2.64 9.34
N ILE A 328 -2.81 -2.27 10.53
CA ILE A 328 -4.05 -2.79 11.11
C ILE A 328 -5.04 -1.64 11.15
N ASN A 329 -6.12 -1.77 10.39
CA ASN A 329 -7.16 -0.77 10.33
C ASN A 329 -8.17 -1.03 11.45
N GLN A 330 -8.37 -0.02 12.27
CA GLN A 330 -9.29 -0.04 13.42
C GLN A 330 -10.14 1.22 13.39
N PRO A 331 -11.42 1.17 13.81
CA PRO A 331 -12.24 2.37 13.91
C PRO A 331 -11.74 3.26 15.07
N VAL A 332 -11.40 4.51 14.72
CA VAL A 332 -10.93 5.53 15.66
C VAL A 332 -11.69 6.85 15.47
N ASP A 333 -12.94 6.75 15.03
CA ASP A 333 -13.75 7.93 14.74
C ASP A 333 -14.19 8.64 16.01
N LYS A 334 -14.40 9.96 15.91
CA LYS A 334 -14.80 10.78 17.04
C LYS A 334 -15.87 11.78 16.64
N CYS A 335 -16.90 11.90 17.48
CA CYS A 335 -17.91 12.94 17.38
C CYS A 335 -17.62 14.05 18.40
N LEU A 336 -17.31 15.25 17.90
CA LEU A 336 -17.03 16.41 18.74
C LEU A 336 -18.33 17.00 19.35
N LYS A 337 -19.51 16.65 18.78
CA LYS A 337 -20.80 17.12 19.27
C LYS A 337 -21.27 16.38 20.52
N CYS A 338 -21.12 15.05 20.58
CA CYS A 338 -21.61 14.23 21.69
C CYS A 338 -20.50 13.49 22.47
N GLY A 339 -19.23 13.62 22.04
CA GLY A 339 -18.10 12.95 22.68
C GLY A 339 -17.92 11.46 22.33
N PHE A 340 -18.79 10.88 21.48
CA PHE A 340 -18.66 9.48 21.09
C PHE A 340 -17.31 9.22 20.40
N SER A 341 -16.66 8.12 20.79
CA SER A 341 -15.44 7.62 20.16
C SER A 341 -15.61 6.15 19.82
N GLY A 342 -15.43 5.78 18.56
CA GLY A 342 -15.64 4.43 18.08
C GLY A 342 -15.86 4.40 16.58
N GLU A 343 -16.61 3.44 16.08
CA GLU A 343 -16.88 3.28 14.65
C GLU A 343 -18.12 4.05 14.20
N PHE A 344 -17.98 4.83 13.13
CA PHE A 344 -19.09 5.50 12.48
C PHE A 344 -19.61 4.66 11.32
N SER A 345 -20.94 4.68 11.15
CA SER A 345 -21.59 4.01 10.04
C SER A 345 -21.32 4.76 8.73
N ALA A 346 -20.83 4.05 7.70
CA ALA A 346 -20.79 4.57 6.36
C ALA A 346 -22.19 4.50 5.74
N THR A 347 -22.65 5.60 5.16
CA THR A 347 -23.98 5.71 4.51
C THR A 347 -23.83 6.36 3.13
N ALA A 348 -24.85 6.26 2.28
CA ALA A 348 -24.87 6.95 1.00
C ALA A 348 -24.75 8.50 1.12
N LYS A 349 -25.01 9.06 2.31
CA LYS A 349 -24.89 10.49 2.62
C LYS A 349 -23.59 10.85 3.35
N GLY A 350 -22.63 9.91 3.42
CA GLY A 350 -21.41 10.06 4.19
C GLY A 350 -21.47 9.33 5.54
N PHE A 351 -20.56 9.66 6.45
CA PHE A 351 -20.47 9.02 7.75
C PHE A 351 -21.45 9.63 8.77
N CYS A 352 -21.94 8.75 9.64
CA CYS A 352 -22.92 9.12 10.67
C CYS A 352 -22.44 8.66 12.05
N CYS A 353 -22.49 9.56 13.05
CA CYS A 353 -22.28 9.18 14.44
C CYS A 353 -23.42 8.28 14.91
N PRO A 354 -23.14 7.05 15.39
CA PRO A 354 -24.19 6.13 15.80
C PRO A 354 -24.90 6.56 17.10
N ALA A 355 -24.26 7.41 17.90
CA ALA A 355 -24.82 7.85 19.18
C ALA A 355 -25.79 9.03 19.05
N CYS A 356 -25.52 9.99 18.16
CA CYS A 356 -26.34 11.21 18.05
C CYS A 356 -26.84 11.52 16.63
N GLY A 357 -26.53 10.68 15.65
CA GLY A 357 -26.95 10.88 14.28
C GLY A 357 -26.26 12.05 13.55
N CYS A 358 -25.19 12.61 14.12
CA CYS A 358 -24.48 13.73 13.51
C CYS A 358 -23.79 13.31 12.21
N HIS A 359 -24.07 14.06 11.12
CA HIS A 359 -23.41 13.93 9.83
C HIS A 359 -22.56 15.17 9.48
N ASP A 360 -22.59 16.20 10.34
CA ASP A 360 -21.91 17.45 10.08
C ASP A 360 -20.40 17.28 10.17
N GLU A 361 -19.72 17.51 9.07
CA GLU A 361 -18.28 17.34 8.91
C GLU A 361 -17.45 18.19 9.85
N GLN A 362 -17.99 19.30 10.35
CA GLN A 362 -17.32 20.15 11.33
C GLN A 362 -17.25 19.50 12.73
N TYR A 363 -18.15 18.56 13.01
CA TYR A 363 -18.26 17.90 14.33
C TYR A 363 -17.89 16.43 14.31
N ILE A 364 -17.54 15.85 13.14
CA ILE A 364 -17.11 14.47 13.05
C ILE A 364 -15.68 14.35 12.55
N SER A 365 -14.86 13.60 13.26
CA SER A 365 -13.52 13.21 12.83
C SER A 365 -13.53 11.74 12.43
N VAL A 366 -13.56 11.47 11.15
CA VAL A 366 -13.57 10.12 10.59
C VAL A 366 -12.26 9.89 9.85
N ILE A 367 -11.55 8.84 10.23
CA ILE A 367 -10.27 8.48 9.61
C ILE A 367 -10.38 7.10 8.99
N ARG A 368 -10.01 6.98 7.73
CA ARG A 368 -10.00 5.72 6.98
C ARG A 368 -8.69 5.55 6.24
N ARG A 369 -8.29 4.31 6.07
CA ARG A 369 -7.19 3.99 5.16
C ARG A 369 -7.73 3.94 3.74
N VAL A 370 -7.20 4.80 2.87
CA VAL A 370 -7.57 4.83 1.44
C VAL A 370 -6.73 3.83 0.65
N SER A 371 -5.43 3.84 0.94
CA SER A 371 -4.45 2.90 0.37
C SER A 371 -3.35 2.65 1.38
N GLY A 372 -2.18 3.29 1.27
CA GLY A 372 -1.17 3.33 2.33
C GLY A 372 -1.27 4.58 3.21
N TYR A 373 -2.09 5.57 2.83
CA TYR A 373 -2.34 6.77 3.62
C TYR A 373 -3.64 6.66 4.42
N LEU A 374 -3.64 7.32 5.58
CA LEU A 374 -4.86 7.67 6.27
C LEU A 374 -5.44 8.95 5.66
N SER A 375 -6.76 9.04 5.59
CA SER A 375 -7.45 10.22 5.10
C SER A 375 -8.80 10.37 5.79
N SER A 376 -9.23 11.61 5.94
CA SER A 376 -10.64 11.89 6.21
C SER A 376 -11.40 11.83 4.88
N PRO A 377 -12.45 11.02 4.76
CA PRO A 377 -13.29 10.97 3.56
C PRO A 377 -13.88 12.32 3.18
N ASN A 378 -14.09 13.18 4.16
CA ASN A 378 -14.69 14.50 3.99
C ASN A 378 -13.72 15.51 3.37
N SER A 379 -12.44 15.47 3.75
CA SER A 379 -11.40 16.36 3.20
C SER A 379 -10.85 15.86 1.86
N ARG A 380 -11.08 14.60 1.52
CA ARG A 380 -10.65 13.99 0.25
C ARG A 380 -11.82 13.19 -0.32
N PRO A 381 -12.67 13.83 -1.13
CA PRO A 381 -13.90 13.19 -1.63
C PRO A 381 -13.57 11.96 -2.45
N TYR A 382 -14.24 10.85 -2.13
CA TYR A 382 -14.16 9.61 -2.88
C TYR A 382 -15.05 9.68 -4.12
N ASN A 383 -14.63 9.04 -5.22
CA ASN A 383 -15.56 8.76 -6.31
C ASN A 383 -16.55 7.66 -5.89
N THR A 384 -17.58 7.41 -6.73
CA THR A 384 -18.66 6.47 -6.42
C THR A 384 -18.15 5.06 -6.13
N GLY A 385 -17.24 4.54 -6.94
CA GLY A 385 -16.66 3.22 -6.71
C GLY A 385 -15.83 3.13 -5.42
N LYS A 386 -15.13 4.20 -5.03
CA LYS A 386 -14.41 4.20 -3.75
C LYS A 386 -15.35 4.32 -2.55
N GLN A 387 -16.48 5.01 -2.72
CA GLN A 387 -17.54 5.03 -1.70
C GLN A 387 -18.17 3.64 -1.55
N ALA A 388 -18.48 2.96 -2.66
CA ALA A 388 -18.98 1.59 -2.65
C ALA A 388 -18.01 0.64 -1.96
N GLU A 389 -16.72 0.68 -2.31
CA GLU A 389 -15.67 -0.13 -1.66
C GLU A 389 -15.64 0.07 -0.13
N VAL A 390 -15.77 1.30 0.35
CA VAL A 390 -15.75 1.59 1.80
C VAL A 390 -17.00 1.05 2.49
N ILE A 391 -18.15 1.10 1.83
CA ILE A 391 -19.43 0.59 2.37
C ILE A 391 -19.40 -0.95 2.42
N GLU A 392 -18.84 -1.59 1.42
CA GLU A 392 -18.81 -3.05 1.27
C GLU A 392 -17.69 -3.73 2.07
N ARG A 393 -16.76 -2.96 2.64
CA ARG A 393 -15.66 -3.51 3.46
C ARG A 393 -16.18 -4.28 4.65
N VAL A 394 -15.81 -5.56 4.74
CA VAL A 394 -16.05 -6.39 5.91
C VAL A 394 -14.86 -6.38 6.86
N LYS A 395 -15.13 -6.64 8.13
CA LYS A 395 -14.06 -6.86 9.11
C LYS A 395 -13.54 -8.29 9.01
N HIS A 396 -12.23 -8.43 9.10
CA HIS A 396 -11.57 -9.73 9.11
C HIS A 396 -11.65 -10.33 10.52
N VAL A 397 -12.79 -10.91 10.84
CA VAL A 397 -13.02 -11.57 12.14
C VAL A 397 -13.18 -13.09 12.00
N GLY A 398 -13.16 -13.59 10.75
CA GLY A 398 -13.46 -15.00 10.42
C GLY A 398 -14.91 -15.36 10.66
N ASN A 399 -15.25 -16.62 10.48
CA ASN A 399 -16.53 -17.18 10.90
C ASN A 399 -16.53 -17.37 12.42
N VAL A 400 -16.63 -16.28 13.15
CA VAL A 400 -17.07 -16.37 14.54
C VAL A 400 -18.55 -16.70 14.45
N ASP A 401 -18.93 -17.96 14.72
CA ASP A 401 -20.30 -18.25 15.10
C ASP A 401 -20.62 -17.28 16.22
N CYS A 402 -21.42 -16.27 15.87
CA CYS A 402 -21.84 -15.27 16.84
C CYS A 402 -22.56 -16.03 17.96
N CYS A 403 -21.87 -16.31 19.04
CA CYS A 403 -22.53 -16.67 20.28
C CYS A 403 -23.54 -15.54 20.53
N PRO A 404 -24.85 -15.82 20.52
CA PRO A 404 -25.85 -14.81 20.73
C PRO A 404 -25.71 -14.35 22.18
N LEU A 405 -24.87 -13.34 22.41
CA LEU A 405 -24.99 -12.58 23.62
C LEU A 405 -26.31 -11.83 23.51
N SER A 406 -27.32 -12.52 24.05
CA SER A 406 -28.61 -12.05 24.52
C SER A 406 -28.76 -10.53 24.59
N LYS A 407 -29.81 -10.11 23.93
CA LYS A 407 -30.83 -9.10 24.23
C LYS A 407 -30.51 -8.05 25.29
#